data_efda4872be1077af2f989c22b44fcecb
#
_entry.id   efda4872be1077af2f989c22b44fcecb
#
_cell.length_a   1.000
_cell.length_b   1.000
_cell.length_c   1.000
_cell.angle_alpha   90.00
_cell.angle_beta   90.00
_cell.angle_gamma   90.00
#
_symmetry.space_group_name_H-M   'P 1'
#
loop_
_entity.id
_entity.type
_entity.pdbx_description
1 polymer ?
#
loop_
_entity_poly.entity_id
_entity_poly.type
_entity_poly.pdbx_seq_one_letter_code
_entity_poly.pdbx_strand_id
1 'polypeptide(L)'
;ADWADHYGTAILPAKVRKPKFKSSVENAVGILEKGFFHKLEERQYFSLEQFNKDLWDELEALNKAPFKKKEHNRYYYWEEEKLELMPLPSMHYEYMERKTVKVSSDFHVRFDNAYYSVDKAFLHKKVSIKASSTVVRIYSLTGEFLCEWPRATRKGQWSTNPEHLPDNYKGFTQWNGPFFIQKAQLIGKNTETVIRTVLKSR
;
A
#
# COMPACT_ATOMS: atom_id res chain seq x y z
N ALA A 1 14.99 -3.96 -2.74
CA ALA A 1 15.89 -2.88 -3.01
C ALA A 1 15.42 -1.62 -2.29
N ASP A 2 14.34 -0.98 -2.69
CA ASP A 2 13.93 0.35 -2.18
C ASP A 2 13.80 0.44 -0.64
N TRP A 3 13.31 -0.60 0.02
CA TRP A 3 13.24 -0.65 1.48
C TRP A 3 14.63 -0.67 2.12
N ALA A 4 15.53 -1.49 1.59
CA ALA A 4 16.89 -1.58 2.09
C ALA A 4 17.68 -0.28 1.87
N ASP A 5 17.49 0.35 0.70
CA ASP A 5 18.10 1.64 0.38
C ASP A 5 17.59 2.74 1.31
N HIS A 6 16.27 2.72 1.63
CA HIS A 6 15.67 3.70 2.54
C HIS A 6 16.26 3.61 3.96
N TYR A 7 16.49 2.40 4.47
CA TYR A 7 17.05 2.19 5.81
C TYR A 7 18.58 2.04 5.83
N GLY A 8 19.26 2.26 4.71
CA GLY A 8 20.72 2.14 4.61
C GLY A 8 21.24 0.74 4.93
N THR A 9 20.46 -0.31 4.62
CA THR A 9 20.77 -1.70 4.94
C THR A 9 20.82 -2.59 3.70
N ALA A 10 21.33 -3.80 3.83
CA ALA A 10 21.37 -4.79 2.76
C ALA A 10 20.56 -6.03 3.12
N ILE A 11 19.74 -6.50 2.17
CA ILE A 11 19.00 -7.76 2.31
C ILE A 11 19.86 -8.87 1.69
N LEU A 12 20.37 -9.77 2.53
CA LEU A 12 21.11 -10.96 2.09
C LEU A 12 20.18 -12.16 2.07
N PRO A 13 19.69 -12.60 0.89
CA PRO A 13 18.78 -13.73 0.82
C PRO A 13 19.49 -15.04 1.18
N ALA A 14 18.83 -15.90 1.95
CA ALA A 14 19.32 -17.23 2.20
C ALA A 14 19.41 -18.06 0.91
N LYS A 15 20.41 -18.92 0.78
CA LYS A 15 20.55 -19.80 -0.39
C LYS A 15 19.33 -20.72 -0.56
N VAL A 16 18.84 -20.81 -1.79
CA VAL A 16 17.70 -21.67 -2.14
C VAL A 16 18.01 -23.14 -1.78
N ARG A 17 17.03 -23.82 -1.17
CA ARG A 17 17.13 -25.25 -0.75
C ARG A 17 18.26 -25.56 0.24
N LYS A 18 18.72 -24.58 1.02
CA LYS A 18 19.71 -24.78 2.08
C LYS A 18 19.13 -24.36 3.44
N PRO A 19 18.33 -25.18 4.12
CA PRO A 19 17.65 -24.85 5.38
C PRO A 19 18.62 -24.44 6.49
N LYS A 20 19.84 -24.97 6.50
CA LYS A 20 20.88 -24.62 7.49
C LYS A 20 21.20 -23.12 7.56
N PHE A 21 20.94 -22.34 6.49
CA PHE A 21 21.10 -20.88 6.52
C PHE A 21 20.02 -20.14 7.32
N LYS A 22 18.92 -20.85 7.68
CA LYS A 22 17.82 -20.33 8.52
C LYS A 22 17.80 -20.92 9.92
N SER A 23 18.82 -21.70 10.30
CA SER A 23 18.85 -22.43 11.57
C SER A 23 18.65 -21.56 12.81
N SER A 24 19.16 -20.31 12.80
CA SER A 24 18.97 -19.37 13.91
C SER A 24 17.50 -18.97 14.09
N VAL A 25 16.79 -18.70 12.98
CA VAL A 25 15.37 -18.35 13.02
C VAL A 25 14.52 -19.55 13.43
N GLU A 26 14.78 -20.72 12.83
CA GLU A 26 14.07 -21.98 13.17
C GLU A 26 14.27 -22.37 14.64
N ASN A 27 15.48 -22.19 15.17
CA ASN A 27 15.76 -22.40 16.58
C ASN A 27 15.02 -21.40 17.48
N ALA A 28 14.96 -20.10 17.09
CA ALA A 28 14.21 -19.10 17.83
C ALA A 28 12.70 -19.41 17.85
N VAL A 29 12.13 -19.82 16.72
CA VAL A 29 10.74 -20.28 16.63
C VAL A 29 10.51 -21.46 17.57
N GLY A 30 11.38 -22.48 17.54
CA GLY A 30 11.27 -23.63 18.44
C GLY A 30 11.37 -23.29 19.94
N ILE A 31 12.14 -22.27 20.31
CA ILE A 31 12.20 -21.76 21.69
C ILE A 31 10.87 -21.10 22.07
N LEU A 32 10.29 -20.30 21.17
CA LEU A 32 8.99 -19.67 21.40
C LEU A 32 7.86 -20.70 21.51
N GLU A 33 7.80 -21.66 20.60
CA GLU A 33 6.77 -22.69 20.60
C GLU A 33 6.80 -23.55 21.88
N LYS A 34 7.97 -24.06 22.24
CA LYS A 34 8.10 -25.02 23.34
C LYS A 34 8.13 -24.40 24.74
N GLY A 35 8.62 -23.19 24.88
CA GLY A 35 8.81 -22.57 26.18
C GLY A 35 7.88 -21.42 26.49
N PHE A 36 7.45 -20.75 25.46
CA PHE A 36 6.74 -19.49 25.56
C PHE A 36 5.22 -19.67 25.35
N PHE A 37 4.82 -20.20 24.19
CA PHE A 37 3.39 -20.41 23.92
C PHE A 37 2.76 -21.44 24.84
N HIS A 38 3.48 -22.49 25.23
CA HIS A 38 2.97 -23.50 26.16
C HIS A 38 2.51 -22.91 27.51
N LYS A 39 3.21 -21.91 28.03
CA LYS A 39 2.80 -21.21 29.25
C LYS A 39 1.53 -20.36 29.06
N LEU A 40 1.31 -19.83 27.87
CA LEU A 40 0.13 -19.02 27.56
C LEU A 40 -1.11 -19.90 27.30
N GLU A 41 -0.94 -21.10 26.77
CA GLU A 41 -2.03 -22.06 26.54
C GLU A 41 -2.74 -22.52 27.84
N GLU A 42 -2.05 -22.48 28.96
CA GLU A 42 -2.62 -22.82 30.27
C GLU A 42 -3.50 -21.68 30.86
N ARG A 43 -3.52 -20.50 30.23
CA ARG A 43 -4.25 -19.33 30.70
C ARG A 43 -5.53 -19.11 29.88
N GLN A 44 -6.59 -18.63 30.54
CA GLN A 44 -7.79 -18.16 29.85
C GLN A 44 -7.70 -16.67 29.59
N TYR A 45 -7.99 -16.26 28.36
CA TYR A 45 -7.99 -14.86 27.93
C TYR A 45 -9.39 -14.42 27.52
N PHE A 46 -9.82 -13.26 28.00
CA PHE A 46 -11.13 -12.68 27.69
C PHE A 46 -11.01 -11.49 26.73
N SER A 47 -9.80 -11.00 26.51
CA SER A 47 -9.54 -9.93 25.53
C SER A 47 -8.18 -10.11 24.86
N LEU A 48 -8.04 -9.53 23.66
CA LEU A 48 -6.78 -9.54 22.92
C LEU A 48 -5.72 -8.67 23.63
N GLU A 49 -6.14 -7.60 24.30
CA GLU A 49 -5.27 -6.71 25.07
C GLU A 49 -4.61 -7.46 26.24
N GLN A 50 -5.38 -8.28 26.96
CA GLN A 50 -4.86 -9.09 28.05
C GLN A 50 -3.85 -10.13 27.54
N PHE A 51 -4.20 -10.82 26.44
CA PHE A 51 -3.30 -11.77 25.81
C PHE A 51 -1.98 -11.10 25.36
N ASN A 52 -2.07 -9.96 24.68
CA ASN A 52 -0.89 -9.24 24.22
C ASN A 52 -0.01 -8.74 25.39
N LYS A 53 -0.61 -8.31 26.49
CA LYS A 53 0.14 -7.89 27.68
C LYS A 53 0.96 -9.07 28.24
N ASP A 54 0.32 -10.21 28.48
CA ASP A 54 1.00 -11.39 28.98
C ASP A 54 2.09 -11.90 28.01
N LEU A 55 1.83 -11.79 26.71
CA LEU A 55 2.77 -12.11 25.65
C LEU A 55 4.04 -11.24 25.72
N TRP A 56 3.90 -9.93 25.94
CA TRP A 56 5.02 -9.03 26.11
C TRP A 56 5.79 -9.29 27.41
N ASP A 57 5.11 -9.55 28.52
CA ASP A 57 5.72 -9.85 29.81
C ASP A 57 6.57 -11.13 29.73
N GLU A 58 6.06 -12.21 29.09
CA GLU A 58 6.80 -13.45 28.88
C GLU A 58 7.98 -13.27 27.90
N LEU A 59 7.83 -12.45 26.87
CA LEU A 59 8.91 -12.12 25.93
C LEU A 59 10.05 -11.35 26.64
N GLU A 60 9.70 -10.41 27.50
CA GLU A 60 10.68 -9.68 28.29
C GLU A 60 11.42 -10.59 29.27
N ALA A 61 10.71 -11.48 29.93
CA ALA A 61 11.30 -12.51 30.80
C ALA A 61 12.26 -13.42 30.01
N LEU A 62 11.88 -13.84 28.80
CA LEU A 62 12.75 -14.65 27.93
C LEU A 62 14.02 -13.90 27.51
N ASN A 63 13.93 -12.60 27.23
CA ASN A 63 15.08 -11.79 26.83
C ASN A 63 16.05 -11.53 28.00
N LYS A 64 15.54 -11.46 29.22
CA LYS A 64 16.33 -11.32 30.46
C LYS A 64 16.88 -12.67 31.00
N ALA A 65 16.33 -13.79 30.53
CA ALA A 65 16.80 -15.11 30.96
C ALA A 65 18.25 -15.39 30.50
N PRO A 66 19.11 -15.95 31.38
CA PRO A 66 20.49 -16.23 31.02
C PRO A 66 20.59 -17.31 29.95
N PHE A 67 21.55 -17.20 29.07
CA PHE A 67 21.89 -18.28 28.14
C PHE A 67 22.55 -19.47 28.87
N LYS A 68 22.24 -20.70 28.46
CA LYS A 68 22.88 -21.89 29.03
C LYS A 68 24.40 -21.97 28.80
N LYS A 69 24.91 -21.34 27.75
CA LYS A 69 26.30 -21.48 27.29
C LYS A 69 27.03 -20.14 27.08
N LYS A 70 26.43 -19.02 27.50
CA LYS A 70 27.02 -17.69 27.38
C LYS A 70 26.89 -16.98 28.73
N GLU A 71 27.78 -16.07 29.01
CA GLU A 71 27.88 -15.36 30.29
C GLU A 71 26.67 -14.45 30.54
N HIS A 72 26.16 -13.84 29.48
CA HIS A 72 25.09 -12.83 29.56
C HIS A 72 23.80 -13.31 28.87
N ASN A 73 22.74 -12.51 29.01
CA ASN A 73 21.43 -12.74 28.40
C ASN A 73 21.27 -11.96 27.08
N ARG A 74 20.11 -12.11 26.40
CA ARG A 74 19.80 -11.40 25.13
C ARG A 74 19.76 -9.90 25.31
N TYR A 75 19.21 -9.44 26.43
CA TYR A 75 19.08 -8.01 26.72
C TYR A 75 20.44 -7.32 26.86
N TYR A 76 21.40 -7.96 27.51
CA TYR A 76 22.77 -7.45 27.62
C TYR A 76 23.42 -7.24 26.24
N TYR A 77 23.38 -8.26 25.37
CA TYR A 77 23.94 -8.14 24.02
C TYR A 77 23.20 -7.13 23.16
N TRP A 78 21.89 -6.92 23.38
CA TRP A 78 21.13 -5.88 22.72
C TRP A 78 21.62 -4.47 23.12
N GLU A 79 21.88 -4.23 24.39
CA GLU A 79 22.38 -2.93 24.86
C GLU A 79 23.77 -2.60 24.28
N GLU A 80 24.63 -3.61 24.06
CA GLU A 80 25.91 -3.43 23.37
C GLU A 80 25.70 -3.12 21.88
N GLU A 81 24.89 -3.92 21.17
CA GLU A 81 24.62 -3.76 19.74
C GLU A 81 23.93 -2.43 19.43
N LYS A 82 23.05 -1.97 20.31
CA LYS A 82 22.29 -0.72 20.16
C LYS A 82 23.18 0.51 19.98
N LEU A 83 24.36 0.51 20.56
CA LEU A 83 25.32 1.61 20.43
C LEU A 83 25.92 1.72 19.03
N GLU A 84 25.95 0.62 18.29
CA GLU A 84 26.49 0.54 16.92
C GLU A 84 25.41 0.76 15.84
N LEU A 85 24.13 0.79 16.23
CA LEU A 85 23.03 0.98 15.27
C LEU A 85 22.95 2.43 14.80
N MET A 86 22.78 2.60 13.51
CA MET A 86 22.50 3.91 12.92
C MET A 86 21.11 4.41 13.32
N PRO A 87 20.91 5.74 13.46
CA PRO A 87 19.57 6.29 13.70
C PRO A 87 18.64 5.95 12.54
N LEU A 88 17.39 5.67 12.88
CA LEU A 88 16.36 5.44 11.85
C LEU A 88 16.08 6.74 11.07
N PRO A 89 15.75 6.62 9.77
CA PRO A 89 15.25 7.77 9.00
C PRO A 89 14.04 8.42 9.67
N SER A 90 13.92 9.74 9.53
CA SER A 90 12.81 10.52 10.11
C SER A 90 11.44 10.14 9.57
N MET A 91 11.39 9.58 8.37
CA MET A 91 10.16 9.09 7.74
C MET A 91 10.18 7.57 7.65
N HIS A 92 9.05 6.93 7.93
CA HIS A 92 8.88 5.51 7.68
C HIS A 92 8.88 5.20 6.18
N TYR A 93 9.41 4.03 5.83
CA TYR A 93 9.32 3.56 4.46
C TYR A 93 7.86 3.34 4.06
N GLU A 94 7.44 3.99 2.97
CA GLU A 94 6.15 3.74 2.35
C GLU A 94 6.33 2.84 1.12
N TYR A 95 5.69 1.67 1.16
CA TYR A 95 5.71 0.78 -0.01
C TYR A 95 4.95 1.41 -1.17
N MET A 96 5.61 1.50 -2.33
CA MET A 96 5.03 2.03 -3.54
C MET A 96 5.05 0.99 -4.67
N GLU A 97 3.88 0.66 -5.17
CA GLU A 97 3.74 -0.08 -6.41
C GLU A 97 4.20 0.79 -7.57
N ARG A 98 4.99 0.22 -8.49
CA ARG A 98 5.49 0.93 -9.67
C ARG A 98 4.99 0.25 -10.94
N LYS A 99 4.46 1.04 -11.87
CA LYS A 99 4.00 0.55 -13.15
C LYS A 99 4.21 1.60 -14.24
N THR A 100 4.72 1.16 -15.39
CA THR A 100 4.78 2.00 -16.60
C THR A 100 3.57 1.68 -17.47
N VAL A 101 2.81 2.71 -17.83
CA VAL A 101 1.59 2.61 -18.64
C VAL A 101 1.58 3.65 -19.74
N LYS A 102 0.79 3.41 -20.80
CA LYS A 102 0.55 4.38 -21.87
C LYS A 102 -0.72 5.17 -21.58
N VAL A 103 -0.69 6.48 -21.77
CA VAL A 103 -1.89 7.32 -21.70
C VAL A 103 -2.78 6.99 -22.89
N SER A 104 -4.04 6.66 -22.62
CA SER A 104 -5.03 6.29 -23.64
C SER A 104 -5.63 7.54 -24.31
N SER A 105 -6.43 7.32 -25.37
CA SER A 105 -7.05 8.40 -26.16
C SER A 105 -8.07 9.23 -25.38
N ASP A 106 -8.51 8.76 -24.23
CA ASP A 106 -9.37 9.45 -23.27
C ASP A 106 -8.60 10.27 -22.22
N PHE A 107 -7.28 10.45 -22.42
CA PHE A 107 -6.38 11.18 -21.51
C PHE A 107 -6.23 10.53 -20.12
N HIS A 108 -6.54 9.24 -19.97
CA HIS A 108 -6.40 8.52 -18.73
C HIS A 108 -5.36 7.40 -18.81
N VAL A 109 -4.85 7.05 -17.64
CA VAL A 109 -4.08 5.84 -17.42
C VAL A 109 -4.90 4.87 -16.58
N ARG A 110 -4.79 3.58 -16.85
CA ARG A 110 -5.45 2.53 -16.07
C ARG A 110 -4.47 1.94 -15.06
N PHE A 111 -4.83 2.02 -13.79
CA PHE A 111 -4.10 1.40 -12.71
C PHE A 111 -5.09 0.80 -11.70
N ASP A 112 -4.85 -0.44 -11.26
CA ASP A 112 -5.68 -1.17 -10.29
C ASP A 112 -7.19 -1.16 -10.62
N ASN A 113 -7.51 -1.36 -11.91
CA ASN A 113 -8.88 -1.29 -12.44
C ASN A 113 -9.61 0.05 -12.24
N ALA A 114 -8.89 1.14 -12.02
CA ALA A 114 -9.40 2.50 -12.00
C ALA A 114 -8.71 3.36 -13.07
N TYR A 115 -9.25 4.54 -13.33
CA TYR A 115 -8.80 5.44 -14.38
C TYR A 115 -8.46 6.81 -13.79
N TYR A 116 -7.28 7.33 -14.15
CA TYR A 116 -6.74 8.59 -13.63
C TYR A 116 -6.31 9.48 -14.79
N SER A 117 -6.84 10.70 -14.86
CA SER A 117 -6.49 11.60 -15.95
C SER A 117 -5.06 12.15 -15.83
N VAL A 118 -4.44 12.35 -16.98
CA VAL A 118 -3.11 12.93 -17.13
C VAL A 118 -3.20 14.06 -18.15
N ASP A 119 -2.38 15.09 -18.01
CA ASP A 119 -2.38 16.24 -18.92
C ASP A 119 -2.32 15.81 -20.40
N LYS A 120 -3.11 16.51 -21.22
CA LYS A 120 -3.24 16.29 -22.68
C LYS A 120 -1.90 16.25 -23.43
N ALA A 121 -0.87 16.93 -22.93
CA ALA A 121 0.46 16.89 -23.51
C ALA A 121 1.12 15.51 -23.47
N PHE A 122 0.61 14.59 -22.62
CA PHE A 122 1.08 13.23 -22.49
C PHE A 122 0.23 12.19 -23.25
N LEU A 123 -0.70 12.64 -24.08
CA LEU A 123 -1.52 11.75 -24.91
C LEU A 123 -0.64 10.76 -25.68
N HIS A 124 -0.99 9.47 -25.56
CA HIS A 124 -0.27 8.35 -26.16
C HIS A 124 1.20 8.15 -25.72
N LYS A 125 1.73 8.97 -24.82
CA LYS A 125 3.07 8.78 -24.24
C LYS A 125 3.01 7.75 -23.09
N LYS A 126 4.16 7.15 -22.81
CA LYS A 126 4.33 6.32 -21.61
C LYS A 126 4.63 7.21 -20.40
N VAL A 127 4.03 6.85 -19.28
CA VAL A 127 4.22 7.50 -17.99
C VAL A 127 4.50 6.46 -16.92
N SER A 128 5.15 6.86 -15.84
CA SER A 128 5.45 6.00 -14.69
C SER A 128 4.46 6.31 -13.55
N ILE A 129 3.81 5.28 -13.05
CA ILE A 129 2.94 5.36 -11.87
C ILE A 129 3.72 4.87 -10.67
N LYS A 130 3.66 5.63 -9.56
CA LYS A 130 4.04 5.21 -8.22
C LYS A 130 2.82 5.33 -7.32
N ALA A 131 2.36 4.20 -6.78
CA ALA A 131 1.14 4.17 -5.98
C ALA A 131 1.42 3.60 -4.59
N SER A 132 1.01 4.33 -3.56
CA SER A 132 0.94 3.85 -2.19
C SER A 132 -0.42 3.20 -1.91
N SER A 133 -0.70 2.90 -0.65
CA SER A 133 -2.02 2.41 -0.21
C SER A 133 -3.14 3.45 -0.40
N THR A 134 -2.81 4.74 -0.40
CA THR A 134 -3.79 5.85 -0.40
C THR A 134 -3.71 6.77 -1.61
N VAL A 135 -2.56 6.82 -2.29
CA VAL A 135 -2.25 7.84 -3.30
C VAL A 135 -1.64 7.22 -4.55
N VAL A 136 -2.00 7.74 -5.71
CA VAL A 136 -1.44 7.40 -7.02
C VAL A 136 -0.75 8.64 -7.59
N ARG A 137 0.58 8.58 -7.72
CA ARG A 137 1.41 9.65 -8.31
C ARG A 137 1.85 9.25 -9.71
N ILE A 138 1.74 10.17 -10.64
CA ILE A 138 2.08 9.93 -12.03
C ILE A 138 3.26 10.83 -12.41
N TYR A 139 4.24 10.24 -13.07
CA TYR A 139 5.49 10.88 -13.48
C TYR A 139 5.76 10.64 -14.96
N SER A 140 6.47 11.55 -15.61
CA SER A 140 7.07 11.29 -16.92
C SER A 140 8.11 10.16 -16.83
N LEU A 141 8.57 9.61 -17.95
CA LEU A 141 9.67 8.64 -17.93
C LEU A 141 11.02 9.27 -17.52
N THR A 142 11.13 10.59 -17.60
CA THR A 142 12.31 11.34 -17.13
C THR A 142 12.27 11.64 -15.63
N GLY A 143 11.20 11.23 -14.94
CA GLY A 143 11.05 11.42 -13.49
C GLY A 143 10.34 12.72 -13.07
N GLU A 144 9.89 13.55 -14.03
CA GLU A 144 9.13 14.76 -13.74
C GLU A 144 7.75 14.41 -13.16
N PHE A 145 7.36 15.06 -12.07
CA PHE A 145 6.04 14.90 -11.46
C PHE A 145 4.96 15.53 -12.33
N LEU A 146 3.90 14.80 -12.64
CA LEU A 146 2.80 15.26 -13.49
C LEU A 146 1.53 15.56 -12.69
N CYS A 147 1.06 14.60 -11.91
CA CYS A 147 -0.13 14.76 -11.09
C CYS A 147 -0.22 13.69 -9.99
N GLU A 148 -1.10 13.96 -9.03
CA GLU A 148 -1.40 13.07 -7.91
C GLU A 148 -2.91 12.89 -7.78
N TRP A 149 -3.32 11.66 -7.41
CA TRP A 149 -4.71 11.27 -7.22
C TRP A 149 -4.89 10.47 -5.95
N PRO A 150 -5.99 10.62 -5.21
CA PRO A 150 -6.38 9.63 -4.22
C PRO A 150 -6.54 8.27 -4.90
N ARG A 151 -6.02 7.21 -4.29
CA ARG A 151 -6.19 5.84 -4.81
C ARG A 151 -7.66 5.48 -4.80
N ALA A 152 -8.17 5.00 -5.92
CA ALA A 152 -9.56 4.60 -6.06
C ALA A 152 -9.91 3.45 -5.11
N THR A 153 -11.07 3.54 -4.47
CA THR A 153 -11.59 2.53 -3.56
C THR A 153 -12.50 1.52 -4.25
N ARG A 154 -12.93 1.82 -5.50
CA ARG A 154 -13.85 0.99 -6.28
C ARG A 154 -13.30 0.70 -7.66
N LYS A 155 -13.50 -0.51 -8.14
CA LYS A 155 -13.18 -0.88 -9.54
C LYS A 155 -14.04 -0.04 -10.51
N GLY A 156 -13.42 0.40 -11.60
CA GLY A 156 -14.08 1.22 -12.61
C GLY A 156 -14.24 2.69 -12.25
N GLN A 157 -13.69 3.15 -11.12
CA GLN A 157 -13.72 4.55 -10.72
C GLN A 157 -12.90 5.41 -11.68
N TRP A 158 -13.43 6.57 -12.03
CA TRP A 158 -12.78 7.60 -12.85
C TRP A 158 -12.42 8.79 -11.98
N SER A 159 -11.16 9.19 -12.01
CA SER A 159 -10.64 10.40 -11.39
C SER A 159 -10.15 11.32 -12.49
N THR A 160 -10.93 12.35 -12.79
CA THR A 160 -10.70 13.25 -13.93
C THR A 160 -10.55 14.69 -13.47
N ASN A 161 -9.45 15.32 -13.87
CA ASN A 161 -9.28 16.76 -13.78
C ASN A 161 -9.65 17.38 -15.15
N PRO A 162 -10.64 18.27 -15.25
CA PRO A 162 -11.02 18.92 -16.51
C PRO A 162 -9.88 19.66 -17.19
N GLU A 163 -8.92 20.20 -16.44
CA GLU A 163 -7.76 20.91 -16.99
C GLU A 163 -6.78 19.98 -17.75
N HIS A 164 -6.81 18.69 -17.46
CA HIS A 164 -6.03 17.68 -18.21
C HIS A 164 -6.57 17.44 -19.61
N LEU A 165 -7.81 17.85 -19.89
CA LEU A 165 -8.50 17.59 -21.14
C LEU A 165 -8.42 18.79 -22.09
N PRO A 166 -8.39 18.56 -23.42
CA PRO A 166 -8.59 19.64 -24.39
C PRO A 166 -9.95 20.31 -24.21
N ASP A 167 -10.08 21.57 -24.61
CA ASP A 167 -11.30 22.36 -24.38
C ASP A 167 -12.55 21.73 -25.02
N ASN A 168 -12.41 21.10 -26.17
CA ASN A 168 -13.49 20.37 -26.84
C ASN A 168 -13.95 19.12 -26.04
N TYR A 169 -13.14 18.61 -25.09
CA TYR A 169 -13.50 17.47 -24.24
C TYR A 169 -14.02 17.92 -22.86
N LYS A 170 -13.72 19.12 -22.39
CA LYS A 170 -14.18 19.64 -21.09
C LYS A 170 -15.70 19.58 -20.94
N GLY A 171 -16.44 19.79 -22.01
CA GLY A 171 -17.90 19.66 -22.01
C GLY A 171 -18.43 18.27 -21.70
N PHE A 172 -17.68 17.20 -22.03
CA PHE A 172 -18.10 15.83 -21.81
C PHE A 172 -17.96 15.36 -20.34
N THR A 173 -17.13 16.04 -19.55
CA THR A 173 -16.99 15.70 -18.10
C THR A 173 -18.27 15.99 -17.32
N GLN A 174 -19.13 16.84 -17.85
CA GLN A 174 -20.44 17.15 -17.26
C GLN A 174 -21.53 16.13 -17.64
N TRP A 175 -21.27 15.24 -18.61
CA TRP A 175 -22.24 14.26 -19.08
C TRP A 175 -22.40 13.10 -18.09
N ASN A 176 -23.13 13.38 -17.04
CA ASN A 176 -23.50 12.40 -16.01
C ASN A 176 -25.02 12.19 -16.00
N GLY A 177 -25.50 11.21 -15.21
CA GLY A 177 -26.92 10.93 -15.14
C GLY A 177 -27.79 12.16 -14.85
N PRO A 178 -27.48 12.97 -13.82
CA PRO A 178 -28.19 14.23 -13.54
C PRO A 178 -28.20 15.20 -14.73
N PHE A 179 -27.11 15.36 -15.43
CA PHE A 179 -27.02 16.22 -16.63
C PHE A 179 -28.00 15.76 -17.73
N PHE A 180 -28.00 14.46 -18.05
CA PHE A 180 -28.92 13.94 -19.07
C PHE A 180 -30.40 14.05 -18.66
N ILE A 181 -30.70 13.86 -17.39
CA ILE A 181 -32.05 14.06 -16.85
C ILE A 181 -32.47 15.53 -17.01
N GLN A 182 -31.62 16.47 -16.61
CA GLN A 182 -31.91 17.90 -16.75
C GLN A 182 -32.13 18.32 -18.22
N LYS A 183 -31.30 17.82 -19.14
CA LYS A 183 -31.46 18.07 -20.57
C LYS A 183 -32.77 17.44 -21.10
N ALA A 184 -33.11 16.23 -20.66
CA ALA A 184 -34.36 15.55 -21.04
C ALA A 184 -35.60 16.31 -20.55
N GLN A 185 -35.56 16.91 -19.36
CA GLN A 185 -36.66 17.73 -18.82
C GLN A 185 -36.95 18.96 -19.70
N LEU A 186 -35.90 19.55 -20.29
CA LEU A 186 -36.06 20.69 -21.21
C LEU A 186 -36.76 20.28 -22.53
N ILE A 187 -36.69 19.00 -22.92
CA ILE A 187 -37.34 18.48 -24.13
C ILE A 187 -38.78 18.06 -23.84
N GLY A 188 -39.02 17.43 -22.69
CA GLY A 188 -40.38 17.01 -22.28
C GLY A 188 -40.39 15.78 -21.39
N LYS A 189 -41.54 15.57 -20.72
CA LYS A 189 -41.75 14.48 -19.72
C LYS A 189 -41.50 13.08 -20.28
N ASN A 190 -41.86 12.81 -21.50
CA ASN A 190 -41.67 11.49 -22.12
C ASN A 190 -40.16 11.20 -22.30
N THR A 191 -39.38 12.19 -22.73
CA THR A 191 -37.90 12.09 -22.88
C THR A 191 -37.25 11.86 -21.53
N GLU A 192 -37.66 12.59 -20.49
CA GLU A 192 -37.17 12.38 -19.12
C GLU A 192 -37.41 10.96 -18.65
N THR A 193 -38.64 10.42 -18.86
CA THR A 193 -38.99 9.04 -18.47
C THR A 193 -38.09 8.01 -19.14
N VAL A 194 -37.85 8.15 -20.45
CA VAL A 194 -36.97 7.25 -21.20
C VAL A 194 -35.55 7.31 -20.66
N ILE A 195 -34.98 8.50 -20.47
CA ILE A 195 -33.61 8.68 -19.96
C ILE A 195 -33.45 8.10 -18.55
N ARG A 196 -34.42 8.33 -17.65
CA ARG A 196 -34.43 7.74 -16.32
C ARG A 196 -34.46 6.21 -16.34
N THR A 197 -35.21 5.62 -17.27
CA THR A 197 -35.28 4.16 -17.45
C THR A 197 -33.95 3.60 -17.93
N VAL A 198 -33.34 4.22 -18.94
CA VAL A 198 -32.02 3.80 -19.47
C VAL A 198 -30.92 3.90 -18.41
N LEU A 199 -30.92 4.96 -17.59
CA LEU A 199 -29.93 5.13 -16.52
C LEU A 199 -30.08 4.16 -15.35
N LYS A 200 -31.30 3.60 -15.14
CA LYS A 200 -31.56 2.55 -14.12
C LYS A 200 -31.17 1.14 -14.59
N SER A 201 -31.11 0.90 -15.89
CA SER A 201 -30.80 -0.41 -16.49
C SER A 201 -29.28 -0.70 -16.58
N ARG A 202 -28.44 0.19 -16.09
CA ARG A 202 -26.96 0.05 -15.98
C ARG A 202 -26.54 -0.08 -14.52
#